data_b4743d981880059144b2b967ec6b885c
#
_entry.id   b4743d981880059144b2b967ec6b885c
#
_cell.length_a   1.000
_cell.length_b   1.000
_cell.length_c   1.000
_cell.angle_alpha   90.00
_cell.angle_beta   90.00
_cell.angle_gamma   90.00
#
_symmetry.space_group_name_H-M   'P 1'
#
loop_
_entity.id
_entity.type
_entity.pdbx_description
1 polymer ?
#
loop_
_entity_poly.entity_id
_entity_poly.type
_entity_poly.pdbx_seq_one_letter_code
_entity_poly.pdbx_strand_id
1 'polypeptide(L)'
;MNILINFIIFIIVLFLYLHITFQLKINNDLEILEIDEPTKGQLEEICDLRQPILFTFNNKIIDIINFEKISNEYSAFDIKIKNKEEKEDNELYLPLSFKEGVILLENDKNKKYISENNKDFLEETSLIKIFNNSDLFLRPHFVSNCFYDLLLGYPESYTNFKYDIYYRNYFLVTEGKVIIRLTPPKNTKYLNLIKNYEILEYKSDLDIWNVQKKYINDYEKIKCLDIELAKGQIIYIPAYWFYSIKYIEKSIICNFKYSTFMNTFAILPEYIMQIFQNNNTKKQLTDIKNVIQNPLSNNIDISFNIN
;
A
#
# COMPACT_ATOMS: atom_id res chain seq x y z
N MET A 1 0.65 -34.83 35.79
CA MET A 1 -0.12 -33.67 35.27
C MET A 1 0.81 -32.58 34.69
N ASN A 2 1.84 -32.17 35.41
CA ASN A 2 2.75 -31.09 34.94
C ASN A 2 3.54 -31.42 33.68
N ILE A 3 4.00 -32.68 33.46
CA ILE A 3 4.76 -33.07 32.27
C ILE A 3 3.89 -32.96 31.00
N LEU A 4 2.64 -33.41 31.06
CA LEU A 4 1.71 -33.33 29.93
C LEU A 4 1.40 -31.85 29.57
N ILE A 5 1.19 -31.01 30.57
CA ILE A 5 0.93 -29.57 30.39
C ILE A 5 2.17 -28.91 29.75
N ASN A 6 3.37 -29.19 30.25
CA ASN A 6 4.60 -28.63 29.68
C ASN A 6 4.82 -29.09 28.22
N PHE A 7 4.46 -30.34 27.91
CA PHE A 7 4.55 -30.86 26.55
C PHE A 7 3.55 -30.17 25.60
N ILE A 8 2.33 -29.95 26.06
CA ILE A 8 1.30 -29.20 25.29
C ILE A 8 1.78 -27.76 25.03
N ILE A 9 2.27 -27.08 26.06
CA ILE A 9 2.80 -25.72 25.95
C ILE A 9 3.94 -25.69 24.92
N PHE A 10 4.88 -26.64 24.98
CA PHE A 10 5.98 -26.75 24.03
C PHE A 10 5.48 -26.90 22.59
N ILE A 11 4.48 -27.77 22.35
CA ILE A 11 3.91 -27.95 21.02
C ILE A 11 3.27 -26.66 20.50
N ILE A 12 2.51 -25.94 21.36
CA ILE A 12 1.87 -24.67 20.98
C ILE A 12 2.93 -23.62 20.64
N VAL A 13 3.95 -23.47 21.45
CA VAL A 13 5.03 -22.51 21.19
C VAL A 13 5.78 -22.85 19.91
N LEU A 14 6.10 -24.13 19.69
CA LEU A 14 6.77 -24.60 18.47
C LEU A 14 5.89 -24.33 17.24
N PHE A 15 4.59 -24.63 17.31
CA PHE A 15 3.64 -24.36 16.23
C PHE A 15 3.60 -22.86 15.89
N LEU A 16 3.44 -22.00 16.88
CA LEU A 16 3.42 -20.55 16.68
C LEU A 16 4.74 -20.06 16.08
N TYR A 17 5.86 -20.54 16.61
CA TYR A 17 7.19 -20.15 16.09
C TYR A 17 7.35 -20.50 14.62
N LEU A 18 7.02 -21.73 14.22
CA LEU A 18 7.14 -22.18 12.84
C LEU A 18 6.23 -21.38 11.90
N HIS A 19 4.97 -21.12 12.31
CA HIS A 19 4.03 -20.35 11.50
C HIS A 19 4.43 -18.88 11.39
N ILE A 20 4.84 -18.23 12.47
CA ILE A 20 5.30 -16.83 12.45
C ILE A 20 6.53 -16.71 11.55
N THR A 21 7.51 -17.60 11.70
CA THR A 21 8.73 -17.61 10.87
C THR A 21 8.40 -17.78 9.40
N PHE A 22 7.46 -18.67 9.04
CA PHE A 22 6.98 -18.84 7.68
C PHE A 22 6.32 -17.59 7.11
N GLN A 23 5.47 -16.92 7.90
CA GLN A 23 4.77 -15.70 7.47
C GLN A 23 5.75 -14.53 7.23
N LEU A 24 6.82 -14.43 8.02
CA LEU A 24 7.85 -13.40 7.90
C LEU A 24 8.96 -13.75 6.92
N LYS A 25 8.88 -14.93 6.26
CA LYS A 25 9.84 -15.32 5.23
C LYS A 25 9.85 -14.30 4.10
N ILE A 26 11.04 -13.87 3.71
CA ILE A 26 11.29 -12.98 2.57
C ILE A 26 12.15 -13.68 1.53
N ASN A 27 12.00 -13.27 0.28
CA ASN A 27 12.90 -13.65 -0.80
C ASN A 27 13.63 -12.38 -1.29
N ASN A 28 14.91 -12.55 -1.64
CA ASN A 28 15.76 -11.45 -2.11
C ASN A 28 16.25 -11.65 -3.56
N ASP A 29 15.76 -12.65 -4.25
CA ASP A 29 16.08 -12.89 -5.65
C ASP A 29 15.35 -11.87 -6.53
N LEU A 30 16.11 -11.08 -7.27
CA LEU A 30 15.57 -10.03 -8.13
C LEU A 30 15.16 -10.64 -9.49
N GLU A 31 14.12 -11.45 -9.44
CA GLU A 31 13.55 -12.14 -10.58
C GLU A 31 12.02 -12.08 -10.49
N ILE A 32 11.36 -12.11 -11.65
CA ILE A 32 9.92 -12.23 -11.77
C ILE A 32 9.58 -13.59 -12.36
N LEU A 33 8.53 -14.20 -11.85
CA LEU A 33 7.95 -15.41 -12.44
C LEU A 33 6.79 -14.99 -13.35
N GLU A 34 6.91 -15.29 -14.62
CA GLU A 34 5.83 -15.10 -15.60
C GLU A 34 5.12 -16.42 -15.85
N ILE A 35 3.79 -16.42 -15.73
CA ILE A 35 2.98 -17.62 -15.86
C ILE A 35 1.74 -17.28 -16.66
N ASP A 36 1.46 -18.08 -17.66
CA ASP A 36 0.20 -17.98 -18.38
C ASP A 36 -0.88 -18.76 -17.64
N GLU A 37 -1.95 -18.08 -17.22
CA GLU A 37 -3.17 -18.65 -16.64
C GLU A 37 -2.93 -19.74 -15.56
N PRO A 38 -2.32 -19.43 -14.41
CA PRO A 38 -2.06 -20.41 -13.37
C PRO A 38 -3.37 -20.99 -12.80
N THR A 39 -3.36 -22.25 -12.40
CA THR A 39 -4.43 -22.79 -11.57
C THR A 39 -4.35 -22.23 -10.14
N LYS A 40 -5.44 -22.31 -9.37
CA LYS A 40 -5.45 -21.82 -7.98
C LYS A 40 -4.35 -22.47 -7.13
N GLY A 41 -4.15 -23.78 -7.24
CA GLY A 41 -3.09 -24.51 -6.51
C GLY A 41 -1.70 -24.02 -6.88
N GLN A 42 -1.42 -23.89 -8.17
CA GLN A 42 -0.14 -23.36 -8.67
C GLN A 42 0.10 -21.93 -8.16
N LEU A 43 -0.92 -21.05 -8.18
CA LEU A 43 -0.78 -19.69 -7.67
C LEU A 43 -0.41 -19.68 -6.18
N GLU A 44 -1.03 -20.53 -5.37
CA GLU A 44 -0.72 -20.62 -3.92
C GLU A 44 0.74 -21.08 -3.69
N GLU A 45 1.18 -22.16 -4.37
CA GLU A 45 2.54 -22.69 -4.25
C GLU A 45 3.60 -21.66 -4.66
N ILE A 46 3.37 -20.98 -5.79
CA ILE A 46 4.34 -20.02 -6.31
C ILE A 46 4.37 -18.75 -5.47
N CYS A 47 3.23 -18.27 -5.00
CA CYS A 47 3.19 -17.15 -4.07
C CYS A 47 3.97 -17.42 -2.77
N ASP A 48 4.07 -18.68 -2.34
CA ASP A 48 4.84 -19.05 -1.14
C ASP A 48 6.36 -19.00 -1.34
N LEU A 49 6.83 -18.89 -2.60
CA LEU A 49 8.24 -18.57 -2.91
C LEU A 49 8.62 -17.14 -2.54
N ARG A 50 7.63 -16.25 -2.31
CA ARG A 50 7.83 -14.84 -2.00
C ARG A 50 8.62 -14.09 -3.09
N GLN A 51 8.37 -14.43 -4.34
CA GLN A 51 8.85 -13.72 -5.52
C GLN A 51 7.69 -13.01 -6.22
N PRO A 52 7.93 -11.88 -6.92
CA PRO A 52 6.92 -11.24 -7.75
C PRO A 52 6.47 -12.20 -8.88
N ILE A 53 5.17 -12.19 -9.17
CA ILE A 53 4.56 -13.05 -10.20
C ILE A 53 3.73 -12.19 -11.12
N LEU A 54 3.95 -12.33 -12.43
CA LEU A 54 3.14 -11.70 -13.47
C LEU A 54 2.32 -12.77 -14.20
N PHE A 55 1.02 -12.52 -14.35
CA PHE A 55 0.14 -13.40 -15.13
C PHE A 55 -1.03 -12.65 -15.74
N THR A 56 -1.70 -13.26 -16.72
CA THR A 56 -2.94 -12.73 -17.29
C THR A 56 -4.14 -13.14 -16.44
N PHE A 57 -5.00 -12.18 -16.12
CA PHE A 57 -6.18 -12.40 -15.29
C PHE A 57 -7.46 -12.03 -16.03
N ASN A 58 -8.04 -13.02 -16.73
CA ASN A 58 -9.28 -12.85 -17.47
C ASN A 58 -10.48 -12.81 -16.51
N ASN A 59 -10.92 -11.61 -16.13
CA ASN A 59 -12.02 -11.43 -15.18
C ASN A 59 -12.94 -10.29 -15.61
N LYS A 60 -14.23 -10.45 -15.34
CA LYS A 60 -15.27 -9.46 -15.68
C LYS A 60 -15.07 -8.08 -15.04
N ILE A 61 -14.29 -8.00 -13.96
CA ILE A 61 -13.95 -6.71 -13.32
C ILE A 61 -13.27 -5.75 -14.30
N ILE A 62 -12.49 -6.26 -15.26
CA ILE A 62 -11.79 -5.46 -16.28
C ILE A 62 -12.75 -4.68 -17.16
N ASP A 63 -13.92 -5.27 -17.45
CA ASP A 63 -14.94 -4.63 -18.27
C ASP A 63 -15.85 -3.67 -17.48
N ILE A 64 -15.87 -3.81 -16.16
CA ILE A 64 -16.73 -3.01 -15.28
C ILE A 64 -15.95 -1.80 -14.75
N ILE A 65 -14.70 -1.99 -14.34
CA ILE A 65 -13.86 -0.94 -13.78
C ILE A 65 -13.03 -0.29 -14.89
N ASN A 66 -13.60 0.75 -15.50
CA ASN A 66 -12.94 1.59 -16.50
C ASN A 66 -13.41 3.04 -16.37
N PHE A 67 -12.66 4.01 -16.92
CA PHE A 67 -12.94 5.43 -16.79
C PHE A 67 -14.34 5.80 -17.34
N GLU A 68 -14.74 5.23 -18.46
CA GLU A 68 -16.03 5.54 -19.07
C GLU A 68 -17.19 5.18 -18.14
N LYS A 69 -17.23 3.93 -17.65
CA LYS A 69 -18.31 3.48 -16.78
C LYS A 69 -18.34 4.21 -15.44
N ILE A 70 -17.14 4.37 -14.82
CA ILE A 70 -17.07 5.07 -13.53
C ILE A 70 -17.50 6.54 -13.70
N SER A 71 -17.09 7.21 -14.78
CA SER A 71 -17.50 8.59 -15.04
C SER A 71 -18.99 8.73 -15.29
N ASN A 72 -19.60 7.76 -15.95
CA ASN A 72 -21.03 7.80 -16.25
C ASN A 72 -21.90 7.51 -15.02
N GLU A 73 -21.50 6.56 -14.17
CA GLU A 73 -22.34 6.07 -13.09
C GLU A 73 -22.00 6.70 -11.73
N TYR A 74 -20.72 7.09 -11.49
CA TYR A 74 -20.20 7.46 -10.17
C TYR A 74 -19.46 8.80 -10.14
N SER A 75 -19.70 9.69 -11.12
CA SER A 75 -18.97 10.95 -11.28
C SER A 75 -19.05 11.89 -10.08
N ALA A 76 -20.12 11.81 -9.27
CA ALA A 76 -20.35 12.66 -8.10
C ALA A 76 -19.76 12.12 -6.80
N PHE A 77 -19.29 10.88 -6.76
CA PHE A 77 -18.68 10.29 -5.55
C PHE A 77 -17.23 10.72 -5.41
N ASP A 78 -16.76 10.84 -4.16
CA ASP A 78 -15.45 11.37 -3.88
C ASP A 78 -14.35 10.32 -4.00
N ILE A 79 -13.28 10.69 -4.70
CA ILE A 79 -11.99 9.98 -4.70
C ILE A 79 -10.95 10.78 -3.93
N LYS A 80 -9.94 10.08 -3.41
CA LYS A 80 -8.84 10.67 -2.67
C LYS A 80 -7.68 11.00 -3.60
N ILE A 81 -7.31 12.26 -3.67
CA ILE A 81 -6.15 12.74 -4.43
C ILE A 81 -5.02 13.08 -3.46
N LYS A 82 -3.84 12.60 -3.77
CA LYS A 82 -2.62 12.84 -2.99
C LYS A 82 -1.61 13.62 -3.80
N ASN A 83 -0.99 14.62 -3.17
CA ASN A 83 0.20 15.27 -3.70
C ASN A 83 1.45 14.52 -3.22
N LYS A 84 2.17 13.84 -4.13
CA LYS A 84 3.37 13.04 -3.79
C LYS A 84 4.55 13.84 -3.25
N GLU A 85 4.59 15.16 -3.50
CA GLU A 85 5.68 16.05 -3.05
C GLU A 85 5.49 16.55 -1.62
N GLU A 86 4.32 16.38 -1.04
CA GLU A 86 4.07 16.74 0.35
C GLU A 86 4.84 15.82 1.29
N LYS A 87 5.71 16.44 2.12
CA LYS A 87 6.62 15.75 3.03
C LYS A 87 6.13 15.74 4.47
N GLU A 88 4.97 16.30 4.73
CA GLU A 88 4.45 16.41 6.09
C GLU A 88 4.09 15.05 6.67
N ASP A 89 4.27 14.90 7.98
CA ASP A 89 3.97 13.68 8.74
C ASP A 89 2.49 13.26 8.65
N ASN A 90 1.63 14.20 8.23
CA ASN A 90 0.23 13.98 7.93
C ASN A 90 0.03 14.02 6.42
N GLU A 91 -0.01 12.86 5.79
CA GLU A 91 -0.38 12.76 4.38
C GLU A 91 -1.83 13.23 4.19
N LEU A 92 -1.97 14.44 3.66
CA LEU A 92 -3.28 15.02 3.38
C LEU A 92 -3.79 14.48 2.04
N TYR A 93 -4.91 13.78 2.11
CA TYR A 93 -5.69 13.44 0.93
C TYR A 93 -6.74 14.52 0.70
N LEU A 94 -6.79 15.03 -0.53
CA LEU A 94 -7.84 15.95 -0.97
C LEU A 94 -9.02 15.12 -1.50
N PRO A 95 -10.16 15.08 -0.83
CA PRO A 95 -11.35 14.46 -1.37
C PRO A 95 -11.93 15.37 -2.45
N LEU A 96 -12.12 14.83 -3.65
CA LEU A 96 -12.74 15.49 -4.81
C LEU A 96 -13.70 14.52 -5.47
N SER A 97 -14.79 15.04 -6.03
CA SER A 97 -15.64 14.20 -6.86
C SER A 97 -14.83 13.54 -7.97
N PHE A 98 -15.21 12.32 -8.37
CA PHE A 98 -14.50 11.58 -9.44
C PHE A 98 -14.27 12.46 -10.66
N LYS A 99 -15.29 13.23 -11.06
CA LYS A 99 -15.21 14.15 -12.20
C LYS A 99 -14.14 15.23 -12.00
N GLU A 100 -14.12 15.89 -10.85
CA GLU A 100 -13.16 16.96 -10.54
C GLU A 100 -11.74 16.39 -10.36
N GLY A 101 -11.62 15.24 -9.70
CA GLY A 101 -10.37 14.54 -9.53
C GLY A 101 -9.74 14.14 -10.86
N VAL A 102 -10.52 13.60 -11.80
CA VAL A 102 -10.07 13.27 -13.16
C VAL A 102 -9.58 14.53 -13.90
N ILE A 103 -10.32 15.63 -13.82
CA ILE A 103 -9.93 16.90 -14.43
C ILE A 103 -8.61 17.43 -13.83
N LEU A 104 -8.45 17.33 -12.49
CA LEU A 104 -7.22 17.75 -11.82
C LEU A 104 -6.02 16.90 -12.28
N LEU A 105 -6.16 15.56 -12.30
CA LEU A 105 -5.11 14.64 -12.72
C LEU A 105 -4.71 14.85 -14.19
N GLU A 106 -5.68 15.12 -15.07
CA GLU A 106 -5.44 15.35 -16.50
C GLU A 106 -4.69 16.66 -16.74
N ASN A 107 -5.05 17.73 -16.03
CA ASN A 107 -4.47 19.05 -16.18
C ASN A 107 -3.17 19.27 -15.36
N ASP A 108 -2.75 18.28 -14.58
CA ASP A 108 -1.53 18.36 -13.77
C ASP A 108 -0.26 18.32 -14.63
N LYS A 109 0.25 19.50 -14.96
CA LYS A 109 1.49 19.64 -15.75
C LYS A 109 2.73 19.14 -15.01
N ASN A 110 2.74 19.21 -13.70
CA ASN A 110 3.89 18.84 -12.85
C ASN A 110 3.90 17.36 -12.46
N LYS A 111 2.83 16.63 -12.78
CA LYS A 111 2.68 15.19 -12.47
C LYS A 111 2.86 14.86 -10.98
N LYS A 112 2.31 15.73 -10.13
CA LYS A 112 2.41 15.64 -8.67
C LYS A 112 1.29 14.83 -8.04
N TYR A 113 0.12 14.80 -8.70
CA TYR A 113 -1.09 14.22 -8.15
C TYR A 113 -1.29 12.78 -8.62
N ILE A 114 -1.72 11.94 -7.69
CA ILE A 114 -2.15 10.56 -7.91
C ILE A 114 -3.40 10.31 -7.08
N SER A 115 -4.19 9.31 -7.45
CA SER A 115 -5.32 8.85 -6.64
C SER A 115 -5.03 7.45 -6.10
N GLU A 116 -5.08 7.30 -4.80
CA GLU A 116 -4.94 6.03 -4.06
C GLU A 116 -5.71 6.11 -2.74
N ASN A 117 -5.89 4.96 -2.06
CA ASN A 117 -6.65 4.84 -0.82
C ASN A 117 -8.15 5.18 -0.98
N ASN A 118 -8.73 4.72 -2.08
CA ASN A 118 -10.12 4.95 -2.48
C ASN A 118 -11.09 3.89 -1.95
N LYS A 119 -10.80 3.28 -0.81
CA LYS A 119 -11.70 2.29 -0.18
C LYS A 119 -13.10 2.85 0.06
N ASP A 120 -13.19 4.09 0.56
CA ASP A 120 -14.47 4.74 0.85
C ASP A 120 -15.30 4.90 -0.44
N PHE A 121 -14.66 5.32 -1.54
CA PHE A 121 -15.29 5.38 -2.87
C PHE A 121 -15.85 4.00 -3.29
N LEU A 122 -15.08 2.92 -3.10
CA LEU A 122 -15.54 1.57 -3.43
C LEU A 122 -16.74 1.13 -2.57
N GLU A 123 -16.78 1.52 -1.30
CA GLU A 123 -17.89 1.23 -0.37
C GLU A 123 -19.14 2.02 -0.71
N GLU A 124 -19.04 3.33 -0.89
CA GLU A 124 -20.16 4.24 -1.20
C GLU A 124 -20.82 3.93 -2.56
N THR A 125 -20.01 3.60 -3.57
CA THR A 125 -20.51 3.20 -4.89
C THR A 125 -20.98 1.75 -4.94
N SER A 126 -20.80 0.97 -3.88
CA SER A 126 -21.00 -0.48 -3.85
C SER A 126 -20.13 -1.27 -4.84
N LEU A 127 -19.12 -0.66 -5.49
CA LEU A 127 -18.15 -1.34 -6.34
C LEU A 127 -17.34 -2.39 -5.58
N ILE A 128 -17.19 -2.24 -4.26
CA ILE A 128 -16.57 -3.23 -3.38
C ILE A 128 -17.17 -4.64 -3.53
N LYS A 129 -18.47 -4.76 -3.87
CA LYS A 129 -19.12 -6.04 -4.12
C LYS A 129 -18.57 -6.72 -5.38
N ILE A 130 -18.20 -5.92 -6.39
CA ILE A 130 -17.60 -6.44 -7.61
C ILE A 130 -16.22 -7.00 -7.32
N PHE A 131 -15.40 -6.29 -6.53
CA PHE A 131 -14.11 -6.80 -6.07
C PHE A 131 -14.26 -8.12 -5.30
N ASN A 132 -15.18 -8.17 -4.33
CA ASN A 132 -15.47 -9.37 -3.53
C ASN A 132 -15.91 -10.59 -4.36
N ASN A 133 -16.63 -10.37 -5.45
CA ASN A 133 -17.08 -11.44 -6.33
C ASN A 133 -16.01 -11.88 -7.34
N SER A 134 -15.09 -10.98 -7.67
CA SER A 134 -14.06 -11.21 -8.68
C SER A 134 -12.78 -11.83 -8.16
N ASP A 135 -12.56 -11.81 -6.83
CA ASP A 135 -11.27 -12.13 -6.22
C ASP A 135 -11.14 -13.55 -5.64
N LEU A 136 -12.16 -14.41 -5.81
CA LEU A 136 -12.15 -15.77 -5.26
C LEU A 136 -10.90 -16.58 -5.67
N PHE A 137 -10.41 -16.34 -6.88
CA PHE A 137 -9.18 -16.95 -7.39
C PHE A 137 -7.94 -16.42 -6.66
N LEU A 138 -7.91 -15.15 -6.28
CA LEU A 138 -6.75 -14.48 -5.68
C LEU A 138 -6.65 -14.71 -4.17
N ARG A 139 -7.77 -15.01 -3.49
CA ARG A 139 -7.81 -15.16 -2.03
C ARG A 139 -6.96 -16.31 -1.56
N PRO A 140 -6.05 -16.10 -0.58
CA PRO A 140 -5.32 -17.20 0.06
C PRO A 140 -6.23 -18.06 0.93
N HIS A 141 -5.77 -19.25 1.25
CA HIS A 141 -6.44 -20.07 2.27
C HIS A 141 -6.40 -19.35 3.63
N PHE A 142 -7.45 -19.56 4.45
CA PHE A 142 -7.58 -18.97 5.79
C PHE A 142 -7.44 -17.43 5.84
N VAL A 143 -7.97 -16.74 4.81
CA VAL A 143 -8.02 -15.28 4.80
C VAL A 143 -8.81 -14.74 5.98
N SER A 144 -8.25 -13.76 6.70
CA SER A 144 -8.91 -13.06 7.79
C SER A 144 -9.51 -11.73 7.34
N ASN A 145 -8.78 -10.99 6.50
CA ASN A 145 -9.20 -9.69 6.00
C ASN A 145 -8.86 -9.54 4.52
N CYS A 146 -9.80 -8.91 3.80
CA CYS A 146 -9.63 -8.48 2.42
C CYS A 146 -9.65 -6.95 2.38
N PHE A 147 -8.68 -6.34 1.73
CA PHE A 147 -8.60 -4.91 1.51
C PHE A 147 -8.54 -4.65 0.01
N TYR A 148 -9.35 -3.72 -0.44
CA TYR A 148 -9.43 -3.33 -1.84
C TYR A 148 -9.16 -1.86 -1.98
N ASP A 149 -8.50 -1.50 -3.08
CA ASP A 149 -8.24 -0.12 -3.43
C ASP A 149 -8.36 0.08 -4.94
N LEU A 150 -8.64 1.30 -5.34
CA LEU A 150 -8.68 1.75 -6.72
C LEU A 150 -7.63 2.84 -6.89
N LEU A 151 -6.64 2.59 -7.74
CA LEU A 151 -5.60 3.56 -8.05
C LEU A 151 -5.84 4.16 -9.44
N LEU A 152 -5.69 5.48 -9.53
CA LEU A 152 -5.83 6.23 -10.76
C LEU A 152 -4.59 7.07 -10.99
N GLY A 153 -4.11 7.05 -12.23
CA GLY A 153 -2.96 7.87 -12.61
C GLY A 153 -2.99 8.27 -14.07
N TYR A 154 -2.26 9.32 -14.35
CA TYR A 154 -2.10 9.89 -15.68
C TYR A 154 -0.65 9.79 -16.13
N PRO A 155 -0.37 9.90 -17.45
CA PRO A 155 0.97 9.72 -18.00
C PRO A 155 2.04 10.51 -17.26
N GLU A 156 3.17 9.85 -16.98
CA GLU A 156 4.35 10.34 -16.26
C GLU A 156 4.15 10.58 -14.74
N SER A 157 2.94 10.48 -14.19
CA SER A 157 2.77 10.44 -12.74
C SER A 157 3.22 9.10 -12.17
N TYR A 158 3.61 9.06 -10.88
CA TYR A 158 4.05 7.83 -10.22
C TYR A 158 3.82 7.87 -8.72
N THR A 159 3.68 6.68 -8.11
CA THR A 159 3.49 6.52 -6.67
C THR A 159 4.81 6.61 -5.91
N ASN A 160 4.74 6.90 -4.62
CA ASN A 160 5.91 6.82 -3.74
C ASN A 160 6.50 5.41 -3.75
N PHE A 161 7.81 5.32 -3.51
CA PHE A 161 8.49 4.03 -3.38
C PHE A 161 8.23 3.46 -1.99
N LYS A 162 7.41 2.42 -1.89
CA LYS A 162 6.87 1.87 -0.64
C LYS A 162 6.77 0.36 -0.67
N TYR A 163 6.59 -0.26 0.51
CA TYR A 163 6.23 -1.67 0.62
C TYR A 163 5.00 -1.87 1.50
N ASP A 164 4.33 -2.99 1.30
CA ASP A 164 3.21 -3.46 2.11
C ASP A 164 3.62 -4.67 2.97
N ILE A 165 2.89 -4.90 4.07
CA ILE A 165 3.09 -6.02 5.00
C ILE A 165 2.01 -7.11 4.88
N TYR A 166 1.11 -6.95 3.91
CA TYR A 166 0.04 -7.92 3.66
C TYR A 166 0.57 -9.25 3.14
N TYR A 167 -0.09 -10.34 3.49
CA TYR A 167 0.29 -11.69 3.07
C TYR A 167 0.30 -11.89 1.56
N ARG A 168 -0.72 -11.32 0.88
CA ARG A 168 -0.81 -11.26 -0.58
C ARG A 168 -1.18 -9.83 -0.99
N ASN A 169 -0.55 -9.33 -2.03
CA ASN A 169 -0.82 -8.01 -2.59
C ASN A 169 -0.77 -8.10 -4.12
N TYR A 170 -1.89 -7.83 -4.79
CA TYR A 170 -2.02 -7.93 -6.24
C TYR A 170 -2.45 -6.59 -6.83
N PHE A 171 -1.87 -6.25 -7.98
CA PHE A 171 -2.24 -5.08 -8.77
C PHE A 171 -2.69 -5.54 -10.15
N LEU A 172 -3.97 -5.34 -10.47
CA LEU A 172 -4.59 -5.65 -11.76
C LEU A 172 -4.81 -4.37 -12.55
N VAL A 173 -4.23 -4.28 -13.74
CA VAL A 173 -4.49 -3.16 -14.66
C VAL A 173 -5.79 -3.43 -15.40
N THR A 174 -6.82 -2.61 -15.13
CA THR A 174 -8.13 -2.71 -15.82
C THR A 174 -8.21 -1.80 -17.01
N GLU A 175 -7.44 -0.69 -17.02
CA GLU A 175 -7.35 0.22 -18.17
C GLU A 175 -5.96 0.87 -18.21
N GLY A 176 -5.45 1.10 -19.43
CA GLY A 176 -4.16 1.76 -19.67
C GLY A 176 -2.95 0.84 -19.52
N LYS A 177 -1.80 1.47 -19.24
CA LYS A 177 -0.48 0.83 -19.19
C LYS A 177 0.40 1.47 -18.14
N VAL A 178 1.10 0.66 -17.36
CA VAL A 178 1.98 1.12 -16.28
C VAL A 178 3.31 0.38 -16.26
N ILE A 179 4.33 1.00 -15.65
CA ILE A 179 5.58 0.34 -15.27
C ILE A 179 5.63 0.26 -13.76
N ILE A 180 5.89 -0.92 -13.22
CA ILE A 180 6.14 -1.13 -11.80
C ILE A 180 7.62 -1.39 -11.59
N ARG A 181 8.27 -0.52 -10.82
CA ARG A 181 9.66 -0.68 -10.39
C ARG A 181 9.71 -1.36 -9.05
N LEU A 182 10.45 -2.47 -8.98
CA LEU A 182 10.55 -3.32 -7.80
C LEU A 182 11.98 -3.42 -7.29
N THR A 183 12.14 -3.56 -5.96
CA THR A 183 13.42 -3.97 -5.36
C THR A 183 13.17 -4.89 -4.14
N PRO A 184 14.01 -5.92 -3.94
CA PRO A 184 13.83 -6.86 -2.85
C PRO A 184 14.17 -6.25 -1.47
N PRO A 185 13.67 -6.84 -0.38
CA PRO A 185 13.84 -6.38 0.99
C PRO A 185 15.29 -6.13 1.43
N LYS A 186 16.28 -6.87 0.87
CA LYS A 186 17.72 -6.67 1.20
C LYS A 186 18.21 -5.24 0.96
N ASN A 187 17.54 -4.48 0.10
CA ASN A 187 17.92 -3.11 -0.26
C ASN A 187 17.34 -2.05 0.70
N THR A 188 16.50 -2.43 1.68
CA THR A 188 15.89 -1.52 2.66
C THR A 188 16.89 -0.61 3.35
N LYS A 189 18.10 -1.11 3.63
CA LYS A 189 19.18 -0.36 4.30
C LYS A 189 19.68 0.86 3.51
N TYR A 190 19.38 0.95 2.21
CA TYR A 190 19.77 2.06 1.34
C TYR A 190 18.59 3.00 1.01
N LEU A 191 17.38 2.70 1.50
CA LEU A 191 16.15 3.36 1.06
C LEU A 191 15.65 4.44 2.03
N ASN A 192 16.37 4.75 3.11
CA ASN A 192 15.93 5.74 4.11
C ASN A 192 14.44 5.59 4.46
N LEU A 193 14.12 4.45 5.05
CA LEU A 193 12.76 4.04 5.36
C LEU A 193 12.10 4.97 6.37
N ILE A 194 10.95 5.52 6.00
CA ILE A 194 10.04 6.26 6.85
C ILE A 194 8.86 5.33 7.17
N LYS A 195 8.59 5.11 8.45
CA LYS A 195 7.50 4.26 8.92
C LYS A 195 6.39 5.13 9.47
N ASN A 196 5.22 5.06 8.85
CA ASN A 196 3.99 5.62 9.41
C ASN A 196 3.11 4.46 9.90
N TYR A 197 3.13 4.25 11.21
CA TYR A 197 2.34 3.19 11.83
C TYR A 197 0.85 3.52 11.90
N GLU A 198 0.44 4.80 11.82
CA GLU A 198 -0.97 5.19 11.87
C GLU A 198 -1.78 4.55 10.74
N ILE A 199 -1.22 4.59 9.53
CA ILE A 199 -1.82 4.02 8.32
C ILE A 199 -1.12 2.75 7.83
N LEU A 200 -0.13 2.23 8.58
CA LEU A 200 0.73 1.11 8.22
C LEU A 200 1.39 1.29 6.84
N GLU A 201 1.87 2.49 6.56
CA GLU A 201 2.61 2.81 5.34
C GLU A 201 4.11 2.89 5.61
N TYR A 202 4.88 2.22 4.77
CA TYR A 202 6.33 2.10 4.85
C TYR A 202 6.94 2.60 3.56
N LYS A 203 7.34 3.87 3.52
CA LYS A 203 7.84 4.52 2.30
C LYS A 203 9.32 4.91 2.41
N SER A 204 9.95 5.04 1.27
CA SER A 204 11.30 5.60 1.13
C SER A 204 11.23 7.11 0.92
N ASP A 205 12.15 7.86 1.54
CA ASP A 205 12.37 9.28 1.19
C ASP A 205 13.13 9.45 -0.14
N LEU A 206 13.69 8.35 -0.66
CA LEU A 206 14.34 8.32 -1.96
C LEU A 206 13.27 8.25 -3.07
N ASP A 207 13.26 9.24 -3.96
CA ASP A 207 12.47 9.19 -5.19
C ASP A 207 13.19 8.30 -6.23
N ILE A 208 12.64 7.12 -6.48
CA ILE A 208 13.26 6.11 -7.33
C ILE A 208 13.23 6.48 -8.84
N TRP A 209 12.34 7.40 -9.23
CA TRP A 209 12.22 7.88 -10.62
C TRP A 209 12.97 9.18 -10.89
N ASN A 210 13.19 9.99 -9.83
CA ASN A 210 13.92 11.25 -9.89
C ASN A 210 14.84 11.38 -8.68
N VAL A 211 15.98 10.70 -8.73
CA VAL A 211 16.88 10.53 -7.59
C VAL A 211 17.46 11.86 -7.14
N GLN A 212 17.20 12.21 -5.86
CA GLN A 212 17.74 13.41 -5.25
C GLN A 212 19.27 13.29 -5.08
N LYS A 213 19.99 14.39 -5.27
CA LYS A 213 21.47 14.42 -5.19
C LYS A 213 22.05 13.81 -3.91
N LYS A 214 21.35 13.98 -2.79
CA LYS A 214 21.76 13.43 -1.48
C LYS A 214 21.75 11.90 -1.40
N TYR A 215 21.00 11.21 -2.28
CA TYR A 215 20.82 9.75 -2.27
C TYR A 215 21.51 9.02 -3.41
N ILE A 216 22.26 9.69 -4.28
CA ILE A 216 22.90 9.07 -5.46
C ILE A 216 23.78 7.88 -5.03
N ASN A 217 24.63 8.05 -4.01
CA ASN A 217 25.54 7.01 -3.54
C ASN A 217 24.82 5.76 -3.00
N ASP A 218 23.62 5.93 -2.46
CA ASP A 218 22.83 4.81 -1.97
C ASP A 218 22.03 4.18 -3.12
N TYR A 219 21.52 5.00 -4.04
CA TYR A 219 20.81 4.53 -5.23
C TYR A 219 21.67 3.63 -6.11
N GLU A 220 22.96 3.94 -6.30
CA GLU A 220 23.90 3.12 -7.10
C GLU A 220 24.08 1.69 -6.56
N LYS A 221 23.77 1.48 -5.28
CA LYS A 221 23.82 0.14 -4.63
C LYS A 221 22.53 -0.65 -4.77
N ILE A 222 21.45 0.01 -5.21
CA ILE A 222 20.13 -0.58 -5.33
C ILE A 222 19.95 -1.15 -6.74
N LYS A 223 19.59 -2.42 -6.82
CA LYS A 223 19.17 -3.05 -8.07
C LYS A 223 17.66 -3.10 -8.12
N CYS A 224 17.08 -2.57 -9.17
CA CYS A 224 15.65 -2.59 -9.42
C CYS A 224 15.31 -3.42 -10.65
N LEU A 225 14.08 -3.91 -10.69
CA LEU A 225 13.47 -4.57 -11.83
C LEU A 225 12.27 -3.73 -12.27
N ASP A 226 12.21 -3.39 -13.55
CA ASP A 226 11.10 -2.67 -14.15
C ASP A 226 10.22 -3.66 -14.94
N ILE A 227 8.92 -3.64 -14.63
CA ILE A 227 7.94 -4.54 -15.22
C ILE A 227 6.83 -3.70 -15.81
N GLU A 228 6.58 -3.91 -17.09
CA GLU A 228 5.49 -3.27 -17.80
C GLU A 228 4.23 -4.12 -17.70
N LEU A 229 3.11 -3.49 -17.31
CA LEU A 229 1.79 -4.11 -17.26
C LEU A 229 0.83 -3.37 -18.16
N ALA A 230 0.09 -4.14 -18.95
CA ALA A 230 -1.01 -3.68 -19.77
C ALA A 230 -2.36 -4.16 -19.20
N LYS A 231 -3.44 -3.66 -19.78
CA LYS A 231 -4.81 -4.08 -19.44
C LYS A 231 -4.95 -5.60 -19.42
N GLY A 232 -5.53 -6.14 -18.34
CA GLY A 232 -5.75 -7.58 -18.14
C GLY A 232 -4.60 -8.31 -17.48
N GLN A 233 -3.44 -7.69 -17.31
CA GLN A 233 -2.31 -8.25 -16.58
C GLN A 233 -2.39 -7.89 -15.10
N ILE A 234 -2.00 -8.84 -14.28
CA ILE A 234 -1.95 -8.72 -12.82
C ILE A 234 -0.57 -9.13 -12.31
N ILE A 235 -0.07 -8.37 -11.36
CA ILE A 235 1.17 -8.69 -10.66
C ILE A 235 0.90 -8.95 -9.19
N TYR A 236 1.49 -10.02 -8.66
CA TYR A 236 1.65 -10.26 -7.24
C TYR A 236 2.98 -9.66 -6.76
N ILE A 237 2.92 -8.82 -5.73
CA ILE A 237 4.10 -8.26 -5.06
C ILE A 237 4.14 -8.79 -3.63
N PRO A 238 5.18 -9.54 -3.24
CA PRO A 238 5.29 -10.09 -1.89
C PRO A 238 5.44 -9.00 -0.82
N ALA A 239 5.10 -9.33 0.42
CA ALA A 239 5.36 -8.46 1.57
C ALA A 239 6.83 -8.03 1.64
N TYR A 240 7.05 -6.79 2.10
CA TYR A 240 8.37 -6.16 2.25
C TYR A 240 9.13 -5.86 0.96
N TRP A 241 8.61 -6.22 -0.21
CA TRP A 241 9.16 -5.78 -1.49
C TRP A 241 8.79 -4.32 -1.74
N PHE A 242 9.78 -3.47 -1.98
CA PHE A 242 9.52 -2.10 -2.37
C PHE A 242 9.06 -2.01 -3.81
N TYR A 243 8.06 -1.18 -4.04
CA TYR A 243 7.52 -0.93 -5.36
C TYR A 243 7.11 0.53 -5.54
N SER A 244 7.14 0.99 -6.78
CA SER A 244 6.53 2.23 -7.24
C SER A 244 5.91 1.99 -8.62
N ILE A 245 4.75 2.55 -8.84
CA ILE A 245 3.99 2.43 -10.08
C ILE A 245 4.11 3.75 -10.84
N LYS A 246 4.63 3.70 -12.08
CA LYS A 246 4.67 4.83 -13.01
C LYS A 246 3.64 4.59 -14.11
N TYR A 247 2.79 5.58 -14.31
CA TYR A 247 1.72 5.53 -15.31
C TYR A 247 2.28 5.96 -16.68
N ILE A 248 2.15 5.09 -17.68
CA ILE A 248 2.55 5.37 -19.08
C ILE A 248 1.37 5.99 -19.83
N GLU A 249 0.19 5.48 -19.56
CA GLU A 249 -1.07 5.95 -20.11
C GLU A 249 -2.01 6.33 -18.95
N LYS A 250 -3.13 6.98 -19.28
CA LYS A 250 -4.25 7.13 -18.34
C LYS A 250 -4.71 5.75 -17.91
N SER A 251 -4.53 5.42 -16.62
CA SER A 251 -4.68 4.04 -16.16
C SER A 251 -5.50 3.93 -14.90
N ILE A 252 -6.20 2.79 -14.80
CA ILE A 252 -6.90 2.33 -13.59
C ILE A 252 -6.30 1.00 -13.17
N ILE A 253 -5.99 0.89 -11.88
CA ILE A 253 -5.48 -0.32 -11.26
C ILE A 253 -6.38 -0.72 -10.10
N CYS A 254 -6.85 -1.96 -10.12
CA CYS A 254 -7.51 -2.58 -8.96
C CYS A 254 -6.45 -3.25 -8.07
N ASN A 255 -6.40 -2.86 -6.81
CA ASN A 255 -5.50 -3.47 -5.85
C ASN A 255 -6.25 -4.39 -4.89
N PHE A 256 -5.72 -5.59 -4.69
CA PHE A 256 -6.27 -6.62 -3.82
C PHE A 256 -5.24 -7.02 -2.78
N LYS A 257 -5.52 -6.76 -1.51
CA LYS A 257 -4.63 -7.09 -0.40
C LYS A 257 -5.33 -8.05 0.57
N TYR A 258 -4.59 -9.07 0.99
CA TYR A 258 -5.13 -10.10 1.88
C TYR A 258 -4.23 -10.32 3.08
N SER A 259 -4.87 -10.48 4.25
CA SER A 259 -4.23 -10.97 5.46
C SER A 259 -4.84 -12.31 5.84
N THR A 260 -4.01 -13.21 6.36
CA THR A 260 -4.46 -14.46 6.99
C THR A 260 -4.40 -14.31 8.51
N PHE A 261 -5.08 -15.19 9.26
CA PHE A 261 -4.99 -15.19 10.74
C PHE A 261 -3.52 -15.27 11.20
N MET A 262 -2.72 -16.16 10.59
CA MET A 262 -1.31 -16.31 10.96
C MET A 262 -0.45 -15.11 10.57
N ASN A 263 -0.74 -14.47 9.44
CA ASN A 263 -0.07 -13.22 9.08
C ASN A 263 -0.37 -12.10 10.09
N THR A 264 -1.62 -11.97 10.53
CA THR A 264 -2.01 -10.99 11.55
C THR A 264 -1.24 -11.20 12.86
N PHE A 265 -1.04 -12.46 13.30
CA PHE A 265 -0.20 -12.77 14.45
C PHE A 265 1.28 -12.43 14.20
N ALA A 266 1.79 -12.72 13.01
CA ALA A 266 3.19 -12.47 12.68
C ALA A 266 3.54 -10.96 12.66
N ILE A 267 2.61 -10.10 12.20
CA ILE A 267 2.76 -8.65 12.16
C ILE A 267 2.15 -7.93 13.37
N LEU A 268 1.81 -8.66 14.44
CA LEU A 268 1.27 -8.07 15.68
C LEU A 268 2.11 -6.91 16.23
N PRO A 269 3.45 -6.95 16.21
CA PRO A 269 4.27 -5.81 16.63
C PRO A 269 3.94 -4.50 15.89
N GLU A 270 3.64 -4.55 14.59
CA GLU A 270 3.29 -3.38 13.79
C GLU A 270 1.91 -2.82 14.22
N TYR A 271 0.93 -3.67 14.52
CA TYR A 271 -0.36 -3.25 15.07
C TYR A 271 -0.23 -2.64 16.48
N ILE A 272 0.65 -3.16 17.30
CA ILE A 272 0.93 -2.58 18.64
C ILE A 272 1.50 -1.18 18.47
N MET A 273 2.45 -0.98 17.55
CA MET A 273 3.01 0.34 17.24
C MET A 273 1.94 1.29 16.68
N GLN A 274 1.01 0.80 15.86
CA GLN A 274 -0.14 1.58 15.38
C GLN A 274 -1.00 2.09 16.54
N ILE A 275 -1.31 1.24 17.52
CA ILE A 275 -2.08 1.64 18.70
C ILE A 275 -1.35 2.73 19.49
N PHE A 276 -0.02 2.60 19.68
CA PHE A 276 0.77 3.59 20.38
C PHE A 276 0.82 4.93 19.63
N GLN A 277 1.05 4.92 18.32
CA GLN A 277 1.07 6.14 17.52
C GLN A 277 -0.29 6.83 17.53
N ASN A 278 -1.38 6.11 17.32
CA ASN A 278 -2.75 6.65 17.35
C ASN A 278 -3.10 7.27 18.71
N ASN A 279 -2.66 6.66 19.81
CA ASN A 279 -2.90 7.21 21.14
C ASN A 279 -2.08 8.48 21.39
N ASN A 280 -0.85 8.55 20.88
CA ASN A 280 -0.01 9.74 20.97
C ASN A 280 -0.59 10.90 20.14
N THR A 281 -1.04 10.63 18.92
CA THR A 281 -1.69 11.63 18.05
C THR A 281 -2.97 12.20 18.70
N LYS A 282 -3.81 11.33 19.27
CA LYS A 282 -5.02 11.76 20.00
C LYS A 282 -4.68 12.62 21.20
N LYS A 283 -3.65 12.27 21.98
CA LYS A 283 -3.21 13.05 23.13
C LYS A 283 -2.73 14.44 22.70
N GLN A 284 -1.91 14.55 21.67
CA GLN A 284 -1.46 15.83 21.13
C GLN A 284 -2.61 16.72 20.68
N LEU A 285 -3.60 16.16 19.97
CA LEU A 285 -4.80 16.89 19.55
C LEU A 285 -5.65 17.38 20.72
N THR A 286 -5.74 16.58 21.79
CA THR A 286 -6.45 16.97 23.02
C THR A 286 -5.72 18.11 23.72
N ASP A 287 -4.39 18.06 23.80
CA ASP A 287 -3.58 19.11 24.41
C ASP A 287 -3.69 20.43 23.64
N ILE A 288 -3.65 20.37 22.30
CA ILE A 288 -3.87 21.56 21.45
C ILE A 288 -5.26 22.15 21.65
N LYS A 289 -6.32 21.33 21.70
CA LYS A 289 -7.69 21.81 21.98
C LYS A 289 -7.79 22.48 23.34
N ASN A 290 -7.17 21.92 24.38
CA ASN A 290 -7.14 22.49 25.71
C ASN A 290 -6.40 23.85 25.74
N VAL A 291 -5.31 23.99 25.00
CA VAL A 291 -4.58 25.27 24.84
C VAL A 291 -5.43 26.31 24.11
N ILE A 292 -6.16 25.92 23.06
CA ILE A 292 -7.05 26.83 22.32
C ILE A 292 -8.25 27.25 23.16
N GLN A 293 -8.82 26.36 23.97
CA GLN A 293 -9.99 26.65 24.82
C GLN A 293 -9.66 27.46 26.09
N ASN A 294 -8.40 27.39 26.57
CA ASN A 294 -7.93 28.11 27.74
C ASN A 294 -6.74 29.05 27.43
N PRO A 295 -6.91 30.12 26.62
CA PRO A 295 -5.80 31.01 26.26
C PRO A 295 -5.30 31.88 27.41
N LEU A 296 -5.97 31.90 28.57
CA LEU A 296 -5.71 32.83 29.68
C LEU A 296 -4.90 32.27 30.87
N SER A 297 -4.46 31.01 30.82
CA SER A 297 -3.74 30.41 31.94
C SER A 297 -2.20 30.38 31.81
N ASN A 298 -1.64 30.81 30.69
CA ASN A 298 -0.19 30.91 30.51
C ASN A 298 0.21 32.38 30.30
N ASN A 299 0.23 33.18 31.37
CA ASN A 299 1.01 34.41 31.42
C ASN A 299 2.49 34.03 31.40
N ILE A 300 3.06 33.93 30.20
CA ILE A 300 4.52 34.00 30.04
C ILE A 300 4.87 35.47 30.14
N ASP A 301 5.49 35.85 31.26
CA ASP A 301 6.14 37.13 31.43
C ASP A 301 7.20 37.34 30.35
N ILE A 302 6.82 38.01 29.28
CA ILE A 302 7.77 38.53 28.30
C ILE A 302 8.18 39.92 28.84
N SER A 303 9.18 39.94 29.71
CA SER A 303 9.90 41.19 30.05
C SER A 303 10.72 41.60 28.83
N PHE A 304 10.20 42.56 28.07
CA PHE A 304 10.99 43.31 27.09
C PHE A 304 11.97 44.20 27.86
N ASN A 305 13.22 43.85 27.95
CA ASN A 305 14.29 44.80 28.25
C ASN A 305 14.59 45.61 26.98
N ILE A 306 14.09 46.85 26.96
CA ILE A 306 14.55 47.90 26.06
C ILE A 306 15.75 48.54 26.73
N ASN A 307 16.94 48.39 26.18
CA ASN A 307 18.05 49.34 26.25
C ASN A 307 18.83 49.28 24.95
#